data_5cdb86bb0ce3bd462d6b9343067ed485
#
_entry.id   5cdb86bb0ce3bd462d6b9343067ed485
#
_cell.length_a   1.000
_cell.length_b   1.000
_cell.length_c   1.000
_cell.angle_alpha   90.00
_cell.angle_beta   90.00
_cell.angle_gamma   90.00
#
_symmetry.space_group_name_H-M   'P 1'
#
loop_
_entity.id
_entity.type
_entity.pdbx_description
1 polymer ?
#
loop_
_entity_poly.entity_id
_entity_poly.type
_entity_poly.pdbx_seq_one_letter_code
_entity_poly.pdbx_strand_id
1 'polypeptide(L)'
;YRNDFEMPISELTCIIARNDAGKSTVLEALDAFFNLEKLDSEDRSIGAGNASPIEVTCIFHDLQTRLIVDSDATIAPQDEYLLNADGFLEVTKRFSGSSPKCDEVLVKAMHPSADRFSDLFSLTIARLRRRAQDLGVDLEGVNQTEKSSIRHAIWNSVPREALALREIQLEVKSTIWKPLQNALPLYQLFR
;
A
#
# COMPACT_ATOMS: atom_id res chain seq x y z
N TYR A 1 11.57 11.96 13.14
CA TYR A 1 12.91 12.16 12.58
C TYR A 1 12.87 13.28 11.54
N ARG A 2 13.95 14.05 11.39
CA ARG A 2 14.05 15.15 10.40
C ARG A 2 14.51 14.66 9.03
N ASN A 3 15.23 13.56 9.01
CA ASN A 3 15.73 12.90 7.81
C ASN A 3 15.11 11.51 7.72
N ASP A 4 15.11 10.95 6.54
CA ASP A 4 14.70 9.59 6.34
C ASP A 4 15.53 8.65 7.22
N PHE A 5 14.81 7.73 7.85
CA PHE A 5 15.41 6.74 8.75
C PHE A 5 14.85 5.37 8.37
N GLU A 6 15.73 4.44 8.10
CA GLU A 6 15.37 3.08 7.75
C GLU A 6 15.91 2.11 8.80
N MET A 7 15.10 1.16 9.22
CA MET A 7 15.48 0.16 10.20
C MET A 7 14.91 -1.21 9.81
N PRO A 8 15.77 -2.23 9.63
CA PRO A 8 15.30 -3.60 9.44
C PRO A 8 14.71 -4.14 10.74
N ILE A 9 13.58 -4.82 10.62
CA ILE A 9 12.90 -5.52 11.71
C ILE A 9 12.92 -7.01 11.39
N SER A 10 13.41 -7.82 12.33
CA SER A 10 13.47 -9.27 12.23
C SER A 10 12.64 -9.92 13.34
N GLU A 11 12.69 -11.26 13.46
CA GLU A 11 12.00 -12.01 14.52
C GLU A 11 12.29 -11.49 15.94
N LEU A 12 13.51 -10.99 16.16
CA LEU A 12 13.91 -10.30 17.39
C LEU A 12 14.75 -9.09 17.04
N THR A 13 14.24 -7.90 17.31
CA THR A 13 14.93 -6.63 17.10
C THR A 13 15.06 -5.88 18.42
N CYS A 14 16.28 -5.52 18.81
CA CYS A 14 16.54 -4.74 20.02
C CYS A 14 17.05 -3.35 19.66
N ILE A 15 16.34 -2.31 20.12
CA ILE A 15 16.70 -0.91 19.87
C ILE A 15 17.43 -0.37 21.08
N ILE A 16 18.74 -0.12 20.93
CA ILE A 16 19.60 0.43 21.99
C ILE A 16 20.08 1.81 21.58
N ALA A 17 19.77 2.82 22.39
CA ALA A 17 20.26 4.19 22.19
C ALA A 17 20.20 4.95 23.51
N ARG A 18 20.82 6.16 23.53
CA ARG A 18 20.70 7.08 24.67
C ARG A 18 19.26 7.47 24.92
N ASN A 19 18.96 7.98 26.14
CA ASN A 19 17.66 8.57 26.40
C ASN A 19 17.44 9.74 25.42
N ASP A 20 16.22 9.97 25.06
CA ASP A 20 15.77 11.00 24.09
C ASP A 20 16.31 10.84 22.65
N ALA A 21 16.88 9.67 22.31
CA ALA A 21 17.34 9.37 20.95
C ALA A 21 16.23 8.92 20.00
N GLY A 22 14.96 8.96 20.43
CA GLY A 22 13.81 8.63 19.57
C GLY A 22 13.47 7.13 19.48
N LYS A 23 13.92 6.30 20.43
CA LYS A 23 13.57 4.86 20.47
C LYS A 23 12.06 4.63 20.50
N SER A 24 11.35 5.34 21.40
CA SER A 24 9.91 5.27 21.52
C SER A 24 9.20 5.73 20.26
N THR A 25 9.73 6.76 19.60
CA THR A 25 9.18 7.30 18.35
C THR A 25 9.15 6.25 17.23
N VAL A 26 10.13 5.35 17.16
CA VAL A 26 10.11 4.26 16.17
C VAL A 26 8.96 3.30 16.47
N LEU A 27 8.77 2.92 17.73
CA LEU A 27 7.67 2.02 18.12
C LEU A 27 6.30 2.69 17.93
N GLU A 28 6.20 3.98 18.22
CA GLU A 28 4.99 4.79 18.00
C GLU A 28 4.71 4.97 16.51
N ALA A 29 5.73 5.08 15.65
CA ALA A 29 5.55 5.10 14.20
C ALA A 29 5.00 3.79 13.67
N LEU A 30 5.43 2.64 14.21
CA LEU A 30 4.84 1.34 13.88
C LEU A 30 3.37 1.27 14.35
N ASP A 31 3.08 1.76 15.56
CA ASP A 31 1.70 1.83 16.06
C ASP A 31 0.83 2.72 15.15
N ALA A 32 1.35 3.86 14.72
CA ALA A 32 0.71 4.73 13.75
C ALA A 32 0.43 4.00 12.43
N PHE A 33 1.41 3.26 11.92
CA PHE A 33 1.22 2.53 10.67
C PHE A 33 0.16 1.43 10.78
N PHE A 34 0.20 0.62 11.82
CA PHE A 34 -0.69 -0.55 11.92
C PHE A 34 -2.08 -0.22 12.48
N ASN A 35 -2.15 0.65 13.49
CA ASN A 35 -3.34 0.77 14.33
C ASN A 35 -4.03 2.14 14.24
N LEU A 36 -3.32 3.22 13.89
CA LEU A 36 -3.89 4.57 14.00
C LEU A 36 -4.36 5.12 12.65
N GLU A 37 -5.49 5.82 12.68
CA GLU A 37 -5.97 6.62 11.56
C GLU A 37 -5.65 8.11 11.74
N LYS A 38 -5.21 8.52 12.93
CA LYS A 38 -4.94 9.90 13.29
C LYS A 38 -3.80 9.99 14.28
N LEU A 39 -2.94 10.98 14.10
CA LEU A 39 -1.82 11.32 14.97
C LEU A 39 -2.08 12.65 15.68
N ASP A 40 -1.31 12.93 16.73
CA ASP A 40 -1.31 14.24 17.35
C ASP A 40 -0.42 15.24 16.59
N SER A 41 -0.72 16.53 16.72
CA SER A 41 0.09 17.57 16.06
C SER A 41 1.53 17.60 16.56
N GLU A 42 1.75 17.14 17.79
CA GLU A 42 3.06 17.06 18.45
C GLU A 42 3.94 15.93 17.92
N ASP A 43 3.36 14.94 17.21
CA ASP A 43 4.11 13.86 16.57
C ASP A 43 4.95 14.34 15.37
N ARG A 44 4.75 15.59 14.94
CA ARG A 44 5.60 16.19 13.90
C ARG A 44 6.99 16.48 14.41
N SER A 45 7.96 16.33 13.52
CA SER A 45 9.33 16.73 13.79
C SER A 45 9.41 18.22 14.15
N ILE A 46 10.15 18.55 15.20
CA ILE A 46 10.39 19.94 15.63
C ILE A 46 10.97 20.75 14.47
N GLY A 47 10.29 21.83 14.10
CA GLY A 47 10.66 22.70 12.99
C GLY A 47 10.12 22.29 11.63
N ALA A 48 9.37 21.18 11.52
CA ALA A 48 8.55 20.90 10.36
C ALA A 48 7.35 21.86 10.34
N GLY A 49 7.01 22.40 9.17
CA GLY A 49 5.82 23.23 9.02
C GLY A 49 4.53 22.43 9.27
N ASN A 50 3.46 23.12 9.72
CA ASN A 50 2.16 22.46 9.98
C ASN A 50 1.56 21.76 8.74
N ALA A 51 2.03 22.10 7.55
CA ALA A 51 1.61 21.49 6.30
C ALA A 51 2.46 20.26 5.89
N SER A 52 3.60 20.02 6.56
CA SER A 52 4.45 18.88 6.24
C SER A 52 3.76 17.56 6.64
N PRO A 53 3.61 16.60 5.73
CA PRO A 53 3.04 15.30 6.08
C PRO A 53 3.99 14.51 6.99
N ILE A 54 3.41 13.61 7.78
CA ILE A 54 4.15 12.54 8.44
C ILE A 54 3.97 11.29 7.59
N GLU A 55 5.07 10.67 7.20
CA GLU A 55 5.07 9.47 6.39
C GLU A 55 5.71 8.31 7.15
N VAL A 56 5.03 7.18 7.14
CA VAL A 56 5.56 5.93 7.69
C VAL A 56 5.48 4.88 6.62
N THR A 57 6.64 4.37 6.21
CA THR A 57 6.76 3.33 5.19
C THR A 57 7.15 2.01 5.86
N CYS A 58 6.44 0.94 5.51
CA CYS A 58 6.79 -0.42 5.88
C CYS A 58 6.98 -1.26 4.62
N ILE A 59 8.07 -2.04 4.60
CA ILE A 59 8.38 -2.99 3.53
C ILE A 59 8.20 -4.39 4.09
N PHE A 60 7.32 -5.15 3.47
CA PHE A 60 6.95 -6.49 3.92
C PHE A 60 7.58 -7.54 3.01
N HIS A 61 8.38 -8.41 3.62
CA HIS A 61 8.95 -9.59 3.01
C HIS A 61 8.06 -10.81 3.29
N ASP A 62 8.10 -11.81 2.45
CA ASP A 62 7.47 -13.12 2.69
C ASP A 62 5.97 -13.09 3.02
N LEU A 63 5.25 -12.08 2.49
CA LEU A 63 3.80 -12.07 2.60
C LEU A 63 3.21 -13.31 1.92
N GLN A 64 2.15 -13.84 2.54
CA GLN A 64 1.41 -14.94 1.92
C GLN A 64 0.98 -14.57 0.51
N THR A 65 1.28 -15.44 -0.43
CA THR A 65 1.08 -15.22 -1.87
C THR A 65 -0.37 -14.93 -2.24
N ARG A 66 -1.31 -15.35 -1.40
CA ARG A 66 -2.74 -15.12 -1.59
C ARG A 66 -3.38 -14.66 -0.30
N LEU A 67 -4.04 -13.52 -0.35
CA LEU A 67 -4.80 -12.96 0.75
C LEU A 67 -6.27 -13.28 0.52
N ILE A 68 -6.83 -14.13 1.37
CA ILE A 68 -8.26 -14.41 1.35
C ILE A 68 -8.97 -13.25 2.05
N VAL A 69 -9.73 -12.48 1.29
CA VAL A 69 -10.36 -11.24 1.75
C VAL A 69 -11.78 -11.47 2.23
N ASP A 70 -12.48 -12.36 1.56
CA ASP A 70 -13.82 -12.83 1.86
C ASP A 70 -13.99 -14.18 1.16
N SER A 71 -15.06 -14.92 1.46
CA SER A 71 -15.33 -16.25 0.87
C SER A 71 -15.27 -16.26 -0.66
N ASP A 72 -15.35 -15.11 -1.31
CA ASP A 72 -15.50 -14.99 -2.77
C ASP A 72 -14.39 -14.16 -3.47
N ALA A 73 -13.44 -13.54 -2.76
CA ALA A 73 -12.41 -12.71 -3.38
C ALA A 73 -11.02 -13.01 -2.79
N THR A 74 -10.14 -13.53 -3.62
CA THR A 74 -8.72 -13.71 -3.30
C THR A 74 -7.92 -12.62 -4.00
N ILE A 75 -7.19 -11.79 -3.24
CA ILE A 75 -6.26 -10.80 -3.79
C ILE A 75 -4.84 -11.34 -3.58
N ALA A 76 -4.09 -11.41 -4.67
CA ALA A 76 -2.66 -11.65 -4.62
C ALA A 76 -1.96 -10.34 -5.01
N PRO A 77 -1.11 -9.75 -4.14
CA PRO A 77 -0.42 -8.49 -4.44
C PRO A 77 0.34 -8.52 -5.76
N GLN A 78 0.91 -9.66 -6.14
CA GLN A 78 1.59 -9.84 -7.41
C GLN A 78 0.64 -9.74 -8.62
N ASP A 79 -0.57 -10.28 -8.50
CA ASP A 79 -1.56 -10.28 -9.60
C ASP A 79 -2.16 -8.88 -9.81
N GLU A 80 -2.11 -8.05 -8.77
CA GLU A 80 -2.52 -6.65 -8.81
C GLU A 80 -1.36 -5.68 -9.08
N TYR A 81 -0.15 -6.19 -9.39
CA TYR A 81 1.06 -5.38 -9.63
C TYR A 81 1.36 -4.40 -8.49
N LEU A 82 1.28 -4.88 -7.25
CA LEU A 82 1.52 -4.11 -6.03
C LEU A 82 2.86 -4.44 -5.35
N LEU A 83 3.73 -5.19 -5.99
CA LEU A 83 5.06 -5.48 -5.47
C LEU A 83 6.11 -4.57 -6.12
N ASN A 84 7.12 -4.17 -5.33
CA ASN A 84 8.26 -3.40 -5.81
C ASN A 84 9.22 -4.25 -6.67
N ALA A 85 10.36 -3.68 -7.07
CA ALA A 85 11.32 -4.37 -7.94
C ALA A 85 11.95 -5.62 -7.30
N ASP A 86 11.99 -5.67 -5.97
CA ASP A 86 12.54 -6.77 -5.19
C ASP A 86 11.49 -7.86 -4.87
N GLY A 87 10.24 -7.65 -5.29
CA GLY A 87 9.13 -8.55 -5.03
C GLY A 87 8.51 -8.38 -3.65
N PHE A 88 8.72 -7.25 -2.99
CA PHE A 88 8.19 -6.94 -1.66
C PHE A 88 7.02 -5.97 -1.74
N LEU A 89 6.12 -6.01 -0.76
CA LEU A 89 5.05 -5.04 -0.62
C LEU A 89 5.58 -3.82 0.17
N GLU A 90 5.73 -2.69 -0.50
CA GLU A 90 6.19 -1.42 0.08
C GLU A 90 5.02 -0.46 0.20
N VAL A 91 4.60 -0.18 1.45
CA VAL A 91 3.41 0.62 1.76
C VAL A 91 3.80 1.83 2.59
N THR A 92 3.35 3.00 2.17
CA THR A 92 3.48 4.26 2.91
C THR A 92 2.11 4.75 3.34
N LYS A 93 1.94 5.00 4.63
CA LYS A 93 0.82 5.78 5.16
C LYS A 93 1.26 7.24 5.30
N ARG A 94 0.49 8.15 4.73
CA ARG A 94 0.70 9.59 4.81
C ARG A 94 -0.37 10.23 5.67
N PHE A 95 0.07 10.99 6.68
CA PHE A 95 -0.79 11.70 7.61
C PHE A 95 -0.62 13.18 7.38
N SER A 96 -1.67 13.86 6.93
CA SER A 96 -1.65 15.27 6.52
C SER A 96 -2.58 16.13 7.36
N GLY A 97 -2.45 17.46 7.19
CA GLY A 97 -3.27 18.46 7.86
C GLY A 97 -2.78 18.89 9.24
N SER A 98 -3.40 19.88 9.84
CA SER A 98 -3.05 20.43 11.16
C SER A 98 -3.29 19.44 12.31
N SER A 99 -4.24 18.52 12.13
CA SER A 99 -4.48 17.36 12.98
C SER A 99 -4.22 16.13 12.10
N PRO A 100 -2.99 15.59 12.11
CA PRO A 100 -2.54 14.64 11.10
C PRO A 100 -3.45 13.41 11.03
N LYS A 101 -4.09 13.24 9.89
CA LYS A 101 -4.99 12.12 9.63
C LYS A 101 -4.43 11.32 8.45
N CYS A 102 -4.58 10.00 8.50
CA CYS A 102 -4.22 9.14 7.39
C CYS A 102 -5.21 9.40 6.24
N ASP A 103 -4.79 10.16 5.27
CA ASP A 103 -5.56 10.55 4.08
C ASP A 103 -5.09 9.81 2.83
N GLU A 104 -3.86 9.31 2.81
CA GLU A 104 -3.30 8.58 1.70
C GLU A 104 -2.61 7.29 2.14
N VAL A 105 -2.84 6.24 1.39
CA VAL A 105 -2.06 4.99 1.42
C VAL A 105 -1.41 4.84 0.05
N LEU A 106 -0.11 4.84 0.01
CA LEU A 106 0.69 4.72 -1.20
C LEU A 106 1.37 3.36 -1.22
N VAL A 107 1.35 2.71 -2.37
CA VAL A 107 2.10 1.47 -2.61
C VAL A 107 3.13 1.73 -3.69
N LYS A 108 4.41 1.56 -3.37
CA LYS A 108 5.48 1.68 -4.35
C LYS A 108 5.73 0.34 -5.01
N ALA A 109 5.41 0.24 -6.29
CA ALA A 109 5.37 -1.03 -6.99
C ALA A 109 5.80 -0.93 -8.45
N MET A 110 6.21 -2.07 -9.01
CA MET A 110 6.39 -2.26 -10.45
C MET A 110 5.01 -2.37 -11.10
N HIS A 111 4.50 -1.25 -11.59
CA HIS A 111 3.13 -1.11 -12.10
C HIS A 111 3.10 -0.65 -13.56
N PRO A 112 2.07 -1.01 -14.34
CA PRO A 112 1.92 -0.52 -15.71
C PRO A 112 1.97 1.00 -15.81
N SER A 113 2.88 1.52 -16.64
CA SER A 113 3.16 2.95 -16.71
C SER A 113 2.24 3.73 -17.64
N ALA A 114 1.62 3.06 -18.61
CA ALA A 114 0.72 3.71 -19.56
C ALA A 114 -0.63 4.04 -18.90
N ASP A 115 -1.16 5.24 -19.15
CA ASP A 115 -2.39 5.76 -18.54
C ASP A 115 -3.59 4.80 -18.68
N ARG A 116 -3.68 4.11 -19.82
CA ARG A 116 -4.75 3.14 -20.08
C ARG A 116 -4.72 1.91 -19.16
N PHE A 117 -3.66 1.68 -18.39
CA PHE A 117 -3.51 0.56 -17.47
C PHE A 117 -3.36 1.01 -16.00
N SER A 118 -2.95 2.25 -15.75
CA SER A 118 -2.60 2.73 -14.41
C SER A 118 -3.79 3.11 -13.54
N ASP A 119 -4.95 3.41 -14.16
CA ASP A 119 -6.17 3.88 -13.49
C ASP A 119 -7.19 2.78 -13.14
N LEU A 120 -6.87 1.51 -13.40
CA LEU A 120 -7.83 0.40 -13.33
C LEU A 120 -8.42 0.20 -11.93
N PHE A 121 -7.71 0.58 -10.86
CA PHE A 121 -8.23 0.49 -9.49
C PHE A 121 -9.44 1.38 -9.24
N SER A 122 -9.50 2.53 -9.88
CA SER A 122 -10.58 3.51 -9.72
C SER A 122 -11.81 3.19 -10.57
N LEU A 123 -11.71 2.26 -11.53
CA LEU A 123 -12.77 2.00 -12.48
C LEU A 123 -13.93 1.16 -11.90
N THR A 124 -15.13 1.44 -12.37
CA THR A 124 -16.31 0.58 -12.15
C THR A 124 -16.25 -0.65 -13.06
N ILE A 125 -16.99 -1.70 -12.72
CA ILE A 125 -17.07 -2.93 -13.55
C ILE A 125 -17.41 -2.59 -15.00
N ALA A 126 -18.39 -1.73 -15.23
CA ALA A 126 -18.80 -1.34 -16.59
C ALA A 126 -17.65 -0.65 -17.37
N ARG A 127 -16.89 0.21 -16.69
CA ARG A 127 -15.73 0.88 -17.31
C ARG A 127 -14.56 -0.09 -17.52
N LEU A 128 -14.34 -1.04 -16.61
CA LEU A 128 -13.34 -2.09 -16.80
C LEU A 128 -13.63 -2.97 -18.01
N ARG A 129 -14.88 -3.40 -18.17
CA ARG A 129 -15.31 -4.18 -19.36
C ARG A 129 -15.08 -3.39 -20.64
N ARG A 130 -15.47 -2.11 -20.65
CA ARG A 130 -15.24 -1.25 -21.80
C ARG A 130 -13.74 -1.08 -22.09
N ARG A 131 -12.93 -0.87 -21.05
CA ARG A 131 -11.47 -0.77 -21.19
C ARG A 131 -10.88 -2.06 -21.77
N ALA A 132 -11.33 -3.24 -21.32
CA ALA A 132 -10.91 -4.52 -21.89
C ALA A 132 -11.25 -4.61 -23.38
N GLN A 133 -12.49 -4.23 -23.76
CA GLN A 133 -12.91 -4.20 -25.16
C GLN A 133 -12.07 -3.23 -26.01
N ASP A 134 -11.81 -2.00 -25.51
CA ASP A 134 -11.01 -0.99 -26.20
C ASP A 134 -9.55 -1.44 -26.39
N LEU A 135 -9.06 -2.33 -25.53
CA LEU A 135 -7.73 -2.92 -25.59
C LEU A 135 -7.67 -4.24 -26.38
N GLY A 136 -8.80 -4.75 -26.86
CA GLY A 136 -8.88 -6.06 -27.50
C GLY A 136 -8.63 -7.25 -26.58
N VAL A 137 -8.84 -7.08 -25.27
CA VAL A 137 -8.68 -8.14 -24.29
C VAL A 137 -9.95 -9.00 -24.27
N ASP A 138 -9.78 -10.30 -24.51
CA ASP A 138 -10.86 -11.26 -24.41
C ASP A 138 -11.21 -11.52 -22.94
N LEU A 139 -12.51 -11.45 -22.63
CA LEU A 139 -13.07 -11.73 -21.32
C LEU A 139 -13.83 -13.08 -21.28
N GLU A 140 -13.67 -13.94 -22.30
CA GLU A 140 -14.25 -15.28 -22.29
C GLU A 140 -13.62 -16.09 -21.14
N GLY A 141 -14.44 -16.72 -20.32
CA GLY A 141 -14.00 -17.46 -19.13
C GLY A 141 -13.61 -16.58 -17.92
N VAL A 142 -13.62 -15.26 -18.05
CA VAL A 142 -13.33 -14.33 -16.94
C VAL A 142 -14.61 -14.03 -16.15
N ASN A 143 -14.52 -14.04 -14.81
CA ASN A 143 -15.62 -13.59 -13.96
C ASN A 143 -15.84 -12.08 -14.12
N GLN A 144 -16.79 -11.71 -14.99
CA GLN A 144 -17.07 -10.32 -15.31
C GLN A 144 -17.91 -9.59 -14.25
N THR A 145 -18.31 -10.24 -13.16
CA THR A 145 -18.99 -9.60 -12.03
C THR A 145 -18.01 -9.11 -10.97
N GLU A 146 -16.72 -9.47 -11.10
CA GLU A 146 -15.67 -9.17 -10.15
C GLU A 146 -14.62 -8.25 -10.78
N LYS A 147 -14.31 -7.15 -10.08
CA LYS A 147 -13.34 -6.14 -10.57
C LYS A 147 -11.93 -6.69 -10.71
N SER A 148 -11.46 -7.49 -9.73
CA SER A 148 -10.13 -8.09 -9.73
C SER A 148 -9.93 -9.01 -10.95
N SER A 149 -10.90 -9.85 -11.24
CA SER A 149 -10.84 -10.77 -12.38
C SER A 149 -10.70 -10.04 -13.72
N ILE A 150 -11.46 -8.94 -13.91
CA ILE A 150 -11.37 -8.14 -15.14
C ILE A 150 -10.04 -7.38 -15.20
N ARG A 151 -9.57 -6.79 -14.07
CA ARG A 151 -8.27 -6.12 -14.03
C ARG A 151 -7.14 -7.08 -14.35
N HIS A 152 -7.16 -8.27 -13.74
CA HIS A 152 -6.16 -9.31 -13.99
C HIS A 152 -6.10 -9.68 -15.49
N ALA A 153 -7.25 -9.86 -16.15
CA ALA A 153 -7.29 -10.10 -17.59
C ALA A 153 -6.67 -8.95 -18.39
N ILE A 154 -6.96 -7.69 -18.02
CA ILE A 154 -6.37 -6.53 -18.68
C ILE A 154 -4.86 -6.47 -18.45
N TRP A 155 -4.39 -6.65 -17.21
CA TRP A 155 -2.97 -6.57 -16.89
C TRP A 155 -2.15 -7.72 -17.48
N ASN A 156 -2.72 -8.90 -17.66
CA ASN A 156 -2.07 -9.99 -18.38
C ASN A 156 -1.75 -9.66 -19.85
N SER A 157 -2.42 -8.64 -20.41
CA SER A 157 -2.10 -8.13 -21.76
C SER A 157 -0.97 -7.11 -21.79
N VAL A 158 -0.48 -6.68 -20.59
CA VAL A 158 0.59 -5.67 -20.49
C VAL A 158 1.95 -6.33 -20.69
N PRO A 159 2.77 -5.86 -21.62
CA PRO A 159 4.15 -6.32 -21.76
C PRO A 159 4.95 -6.00 -20.49
N ARG A 160 5.85 -6.89 -20.08
CA ARG A 160 6.69 -6.68 -18.88
C ARG A 160 7.55 -5.42 -18.98
N GLU A 161 7.95 -5.04 -20.18
CA GLU A 161 8.74 -3.85 -20.46
C GLU A 161 7.96 -2.55 -20.23
N ALA A 162 6.64 -2.64 -20.13
CA ALA A 162 5.77 -1.49 -19.84
C ALA A 162 5.58 -1.24 -18.33
N LEU A 163 6.20 -2.07 -17.47
CA LEU A 163 6.20 -1.87 -16.03
C LEU A 163 7.27 -0.84 -15.63
N ALA A 164 6.92 0.04 -14.72
CA ALA A 164 7.84 1.00 -14.12
C ALA A 164 7.57 1.08 -12.62
N LEU A 165 8.60 1.43 -11.85
CA LEU A 165 8.45 1.70 -10.43
C LEU A 165 7.62 2.98 -10.24
N ARG A 166 6.47 2.86 -9.59
CA ARG A 166 5.51 3.95 -9.38
C ARG A 166 4.91 3.90 -7.98
N GLU A 167 4.52 5.06 -7.50
CA GLU A 167 3.64 5.16 -6.33
C GLU A 167 2.19 5.09 -6.80
N ILE A 168 1.46 4.14 -6.22
CA ILE A 168 0.06 3.88 -6.51
C ILE A 168 -0.74 4.29 -5.28
N GLN A 169 -1.60 5.26 -5.45
CA GLN A 169 -2.50 5.69 -4.38
C GLN A 169 -3.67 4.72 -4.27
N LEU A 170 -3.84 4.13 -3.08
CA LEU A 170 -5.01 3.33 -2.73
C LEU A 170 -5.92 4.16 -1.82
N GLU A 171 -7.20 4.15 -2.10
CA GLU A 171 -8.16 4.75 -1.17
C GLU A 171 -8.19 3.96 0.15
N VAL A 172 -8.13 4.66 1.28
CA VAL A 172 -8.12 4.06 2.64
C VAL A 172 -9.30 3.11 2.88
N LYS A 173 -10.44 3.38 2.22
CA LYS A 173 -11.66 2.53 2.31
C LYS A 173 -11.84 1.61 1.11
N SER A 174 -10.81 1.45 0.27
CA SER A 174 -10.93 0.66 -0.95
C SER A 174 -11.08 -0.85 -0.68
N THR A 175 -11.67 -1.52 -1.64
CA THR A 175 -11.76 -2.99 -1.68
C THR A 175 -10.40 -3.67 -1.85
N ILE A 176 -9.32 -2.91 -2.01
CA ILE A 176 -7.95 -3.41 -2.17
C ILE A 176 -7.17 -3.19 -0.87
N TRP A 177 -7.20 -1.96 -0.30
CA TRP A 177 -6.42 -1.67 0.89
C TRP A 177 -6.88 -2.45 2.13
N LYS A 178 -8.19 -2.48 2.39
CA LYS A 178 -8.70 -3.21 3.57
C LYS A 178 -8.25 -4.67 3.64
N PRO A 179 -8.35 -5.43 2.56
CA PRO A 179 -7.85 -6.80 2.55
C PRO A 179 -6.34 -6.90 2.75
N LEU A 180 -5.58 -6.04 2.09
CA LEU A 180 -4.13 -5.98 2.30
C LEU A 180 -3.82 -5.68 3.77
N GLN A 181 -4.46 -4.68 4.36
CA GLN A 181 -4.29 -4.31 5.76
C GLN A 181 -4.58 -5.47 6.72
N ASN A 182 -5.65 -6.23 6.47
CA ASN A 182 -6.03 -7.38 7.29
C ASN A 182 -5.03 -8.54 7.21
N ALA A 183 -4.23 -8.59 6.17
CA ALA A 183 -3.22 -9.61 5.94
C ALA A 183 -1.83 -9.20 6.42
N LEU A 184 -1.64 -7.92 6.78
CA LEU A 184 -0.40 -7.46 7.39
C LEU A 184 -0.22 -8.06 8.78
N PRO A 185 1.02 -8.16 9.29
CA PRO A 185 1.29 -8.60 10.65
C PRO A 185 0.52 -7.77 11.68
N LEU A 186 0.08 -8.42 12.73
CA LEU A 186 -0.52 -7.72 13.87
C LEU A 186 0.59 -7.04 14.67
N TYR A 187 0.39 -5.78 15.01
CA TYR A 187 1.27 -5.02 15.86
C TYR A 187 0.57 -4.62 17.16
N GLN A 188 1.25 -4.79 18.28
CA GLN A 188 0.77 -4.35 19.59
C GLN A 188 1.88 -3.68 20.36
N LEU A 189 1.67 -2.41 20.72
CA LEU A 189 2.59 -1.64 21.57
C LEU A 189 2.23 -1.86 23.06
N PHE A 190 3.15 -2.41 23.81
CA PHE A 190 3.07 -2.50 25.28
C PHE A 190 3.82 -1.33 25.90
N ARG A 191 3.16 -0.58 26.76
CA ARG A 191 3.70 0.57 27.50
C ARG A 191 3.87 0.25 28.96
#